data_2162d86f6a6307250fd403896c1a963e
#
_entry.id   2162d86f6a6307250fd403896c1a963e
#
_cell.length_a   1.000
_cell.length_b   1.000
_cell.length_c   1.000
_cell.angle_alpha   90.00
_cell.angle_beta   90.00
_cell.angle_gamma   90.00
#
_symmetry.space_group_name_H-M   'P 1'
#
loop_
_entity.id
_entity.type
_entity.pdbx_description
1 polymer ?
#
loop_
_entity_poly.entity_id
_entity_poly.type
_entity_poly.pdbx_seq_one_letter_code
_entity_poly.pdbx_strand_id
1 'polypeptide(L)'
;MREIRYALRVLRRSPGFAAIAILSLALGIGANAAIFSVVRGVLLKPLTNRDEDRLIYIRQSAPGLGAQNTTFSVPEIDDLKARVKSITSFGDFSTIGFTMLGLGEPRVVSAGVVGGSYFEVMGLRPVLGRLINASDDGPQAAGVVVLTYRFWTTEFKSDPSVIGKAVRLDSRAATVIGVLEPSVPYPQDTEIIANIVTSPHHLSATMVTGRVHRMTELFGRLAPGSDLDAARAELRTAHDAIRREYPDVYSAKADYRIDAIRLRDQITSPARTVLWILLAASALVFVIACSNVANLILARSVRREGELAVRAALGARAGALRRTLLAESLLLCGT
;
A
#
# COMPACT_ATOMS: atom_id res chain seq x y z
N MET A 1 -31.57 3.81 -36.40
CA MET A 1 -32.03 2.43 -36.20
C MET A 1 -31.82 1.52 -37.44
N ARG A 2 -32.03 1.98 -38.68
CA ARG A 2 -31.82 1.16 -39.91
C ARG A 2 -30.35 0.76 -40.09
N GLU A 3 -29.39 1.67 -39.84
CA GLU A 3 -27.96 1.43 -40.01
C GLU A 3 -27.41 0.39 -39.00
N ILE A 4 -27.86 0.44 -37.76
CA ILE A 4 -27.48 -0.53 -36.69
C ILE A 4 -27.94 -1.96 -37.08
N ARG A 5 -29.17 -2.09 -37.55
CA ARG A 5 -29.70 -3.39 -37.99
C ARG A 5 -28.96 -3.92 -39.22
N TYR A 6 -28.52 -3.03 -40.09
CA TYR A 6 -27.71 -3.40 -41.24
C TYR A 6 -26.32 -3.88 -40.84
N ALA A 7 -25.63 -3.13 -39.93
CA ALA A 7 -24.32 -3.49 -39.43
C ALA A 7 -24.34 -4.83 -38.66
N LEU A 8 -25.35 -5.06 -37.81
CA LEU A 8 -25.57 -6.35 -37.10
C LEU A 8 -25.77 -7.51 -38.10
N ARG A 9 -26.49 -7.31 -39.23
CA ARG A 9 -26.69 -8.31 -40.25
C ARG A 9 -25.39 -8.63 -41.01
N VAL A 10 -24.56 -7.61 -41.23
CA VAL A 10 -23.26 -7.73 -41.88
C VAL A 10 -22.26 -8.48 -40.98
N LEU A 11 -22.25 -8.19 -39.65
CA LEU A 11 -21.44 -8.92 -38.66
C LEU A 11 -21.83 -10.39 -38.58
N ARG A 12 -23.14 -10.70 -38.58
CA ARG A 12 -23.64 -12.08 -38.61
C ARG A 12 -23.25 -12.86 -39.88
N ARG A 13 -23.01 -12.19 -41.02
CA ARG A 13 -22.53 -12.83 -42.26
C ARG A 13 -21.03 -13.15 -42.27
N SER A 14 -20.25 -12.63 -41.34
CA SER A 14 -18.82 -12.93 -41.18
C SER A 14 -18.47 -13.17 -39.70
N PRO A 15 -18.94 -14.31 -39.14
CA PRO A 15 -18.82 -14.54 -37.70
C PRO A 15 -17.37 -14.66 -37.23
N GLY A 16 -16.47 -15.24 -38.04
CA GLY A 16 -15.05 -15.34 -37.69
C GLY A 16 -14.36 -13.97 -37.57
N PHE A 17 -14.68 -13.04 -38.49
CA PHE A 17 -14.18 -11.66 -38.40
C PHE A 17 -14.68 -10.95 -37.13
N ALA A 18 -15.98 -11.03 -36.87
CA ALA A 18 -16.60 -10.41 -35.72
C ALA A 18 -16.01 -10.98 -34.40
N ALA A 19 -15.86 -12.30 -34.33
CA ALA A 19 -15.29 -12.96 -33.18
C ALA A 19 -13.84 -12.52 -32.89
N ILE A 20 -12.98 -12.49 -33.89
CA ILE A 20 -11.57 -12.05 -33.71
C ILE A 20 -11.52 -10.58 -33.28
N ALA A 21 -12.29 -9.69 -33.92
CA ALA A 21 -12.29 -8.27 -33.59
C ALA A 21 -12.80 -8.05 -32.16
N ILE A 22 -13.91 -8.65 -31.76
CA ILE A 22 -14.50 -8.55 -30.42
C ILE A 22 -13.55 -9.12 -29.38
N LEU A 23 -13.00 -10.31 -29.58
CA LEU A 23 -12.07 -10.93 -28.63
C LEU A 23 -10.78 -10.10 -28.48
N SER A 24 -10.25 -9.55 -29.57
CA SER A 24 -9.06 -8.68 -29.49
C SER A 24 -9.32 -7.44 -28.67
N LEU A 25 -10.44 -6.74 -28.91
CA LEU A 25 -10.82 -5.55 -28.16
C LEU A 25 -11.17 -5.88 -26.71
N ALA A 26 -11.94 -6.94 -26.46
CA ALA A 26 -12.31 -7.37 -25.13
C ALA A 26 -11.08 -7.71 -24.27
N LEU A 27 -10.10 -8.41 -24.86
CA LEU A 27 -8.84 -8.72 -24.18
C LEU A 27 -8.04 -7.44 -23.89
N GLY A 28 -7.90 -6.54 -24.87
CA GLY A 28 -7.17 -5.28 -24.70
C GLY A 28 -7.81 -4.36 -23.67
N ILE A 29 -9.11 -4.17 -23.72
CA ILE A 29 -9.86 -3.32 -22.76
C ILE A 29 -9.87 -3.99 -21.38
N GLY A 30 -10.14 -5.29 -21.31
CA GLY A 30 -10.20 -6.05 -20.06
C GLY A 30 -8.88 -6.05 -19.31
N ALA A 31 -7.76 -6.28 -19.99
CA ALA A 31 -6.43 -6.23 -19.41
C ALA A 31 -6.12 -4.82 -18.84
N ASN A 32 -6.40 -3.76 -19.61
CA ASN A 32 -6.18 -2.38 -19.14
C ASN A 32 -7.07 -2.04 -17.95
N ALA A 33 -8.35 -2.40 -17.98
CA ALA A 33 -9.27 -2.15 -16.88
C ALA A 33 -8.83 -2.88 -15.59
N ALA A 34 -8.40 -4.14 -15.71
CA ALA A 34 -7.91 -4.92 -14.58
C ALA A 34 -6.65 -4.31 -13.97
N ILE A 35 -5.64 -3.99 -14.79
CA ILE A 35 -4.38 -3.40 -14.30
C ILE A 35 -4.62 -2.00 -13.74
N PHE A 36 -5.44 -1.18 -14.39
CA PHE A 36 -5.81 0.14 -13.87
C PHE A 36 -6.52 0.05 -12.51
N SER A 37 -7.41 -0.93 -12.32
CA SER A 37 -8.07 -1.17 -11.04
C SER A 37 -7.07 -1.50 -9.93
N VAL A 38 -6.06 -2.32 -10.22
CA VAL A 38 -4.97 -2.63 -9.27
C VAL A 38 -4.12 -1.39 -8.98
N VAL A 39 -3.71 -0.66 -10.01
CA VAL A 39 -2.95 0.60 -9.86
C VAL A 39 -3.72 1.59 -8.99
N ARG A 40 -5.01 1.76 -9.25
CA ARG A 40 -5.88 2.63 -8.44
C ARG A 40 -5.95 2.15 -6.99
N GLY A 41 -6.14 0.85 -6.77
CA GLY A 41 -6.27 0.26 -5.43
C GLY A 41 -5.01 0.34 -4.59
N VAL A 42 -3.84 0.17 -5.22
CA VAL A 42 -2.54 0.12 -4.54
C VAL A 42 -1.87 1.51 -4.47
N LEU A 43 -1.83 2.25 -5.60
CA LEU A 43 -1.06 3.50 -5.66
C LEU A 43 -1.89 4.75 -5.40
N LEU A 44 -3.18 4.76 -5.75
CA LEU A 44 -4.00 5.97 -5.73
C LEU A 44 -5.02 6.01 -4.59
N LYS A 45 -5.35 4.86 -3.99
CA LYS A 45 -6.27 4.83 -2.85
C LYS A 45 -5.60 5.47 -1.63
N PRO A 46 -6.24 6.45 -0.96
CA PRO A 46 -5.74 7.01 0.29
C PRO A 46 -5.58 5.93 1.36
N LEU A 47 -4.60 6.11 2.25
CA LEU A 47 -4.49 5.27 3.44
C LEU A 47 -5.68 5.51 4.37
N THR A 48 -5.96 4.55 5.25
CA THR A 48 -6.96 4.71 6.32
C THR A 48 -6.49 5.72 7.38
N ASN A 49 -5.18 5.94 7.44
CA ASN A 49 -4.52 6.84 8.37
C ASN A 49 -4.98 8.30 8.17
N ARG A 50 -5.44 8.94 9.23
CA ARG A 50 -5.85 10.36 9.16
C ARG A 50 -4.66 11.28 8.95
N ASP A 51 -4.87 12.35 8.18
CA ASP A 51 -3.83 13.31 7.81
C ASP A 51 -2.58 12.61 7.26
N GLU A 52 -2.78 11.65 6.33
CA GLU A 52 -1.70 10.83 5.77
C GLU A 52 -0.56 11.65 5.15
N ASP A 53 -0.87 12.87 4.69
CA ASP A 53 0.12 13.79 4.12
C ASP A 53 1.17 14.26 5.13
N ARG A 54 0.83 14.21 6.43
CA ARG A 54 1.74 14.55 7.53
C ARG A 54 2.42 13.33 8.14
N LEU A 55 2.03 12.13 7.73
CA LEU A 55 2.56 10.89 8.27
C LEU A 55 3.79 10.46 7.47
N ILE A 56 4.92 10.35 8.15
CA ILE A 56 6.20 9.98 7.58
C ILE A 56 6.75 8.71 8.21
N TYR A 57 7.48 7.95 7.40
CA TYR A 57 8.33 6.86 7.83
C TYR A 57 9.78 7.36 7.84
N ILE A 58 10.45 7.19 8.99
CA ILE A 58 11.84 7.59 9.19
C ILE A 58 12.68 6.32 9.08
N ARG A 59 13.67 6.33 8.21
CA ARG A 59 14.54 5.17 7.96
C ARG A 59 16.00 5.52 8.15
N GLN A 60 16.75 4.57 8.63
CA GLN A 60 18.20 4.63 8.70
C GLN A 60 18.80 3.59 7.76
N SER A 61 19.87 3.92 7.06
CA SER A 61 20.59 3.00 6.19
C SER A 61 22.08 3.03 6.51
N ALA A 62 22.76 1.94 6.20
CA ALA A 62 24.20 1.82 6.35
C ALA A 62 24.80 1.23 5.04
N PRO A 63 24.90 2.04 3.96
CA PRO A 63 25.38 1.57 2.66
C PRO A 63 26.75 0.87 2.72
N GLY A 64 27.64 1.32 3.59
CA GLY A 64 28.94 0.69 3.78
C GLY A 64 28.90 -0.74 4.34
N LEU A 65 27.73 -1.13 4.91
CA LEU A 65 27.43 -2.48 5.37
C LEU A 65 26.44 -3.21 4.44
N GLY A 66 26.02 -2.58 3.33
CA GLY A 66 25.01 -3.11 2.43
C GLY A 66 23.57 -3.08 2.98
N ALA A 67 23.33 -2.41 4.11
CA ALA A 67 22.04 -2.37 4.78
C ALA A 67 21.19 -1.17 4.29
N GLN A 68 20.01 -1.46 3.74
CA GLN A 68 19.07 -0.44 3.25
C GLN A 68 18.14 0.11 4.34
N ASN A 69 17.86 -0.68 5.37
CA ASN A 69 17.17 -0.27 6.59
C ASN A 69 17.81 -0.96 7.79
N THR A 70 18.37 -0.19 8.71
CA THR A 70 19.02 -0.69 9.93
C THR A 70 18.10 -0.60 11.14
N THR A 71 16.89 -0.07 10.97
CA THR A 71 15.98 0.26 12.08
C THR A 71 16.66 1.16 13.13
N PHE A 72 16.06 1.36 14.27
CA PHE A 72 16.56 2.24 15.32
C PHE A 72 16.68 1.51 16.65
N SER A 73 17.62 1.95 17.48
CA SER A 73 17.64 1.63 18.91
C SER A 73 16.80 2.63 19.69
N VAL A 74 16.36 2.26 20.89
CA VAL A 74 15.58 3.15 21.77
C VAL A 74 16.33 4.45 22.08
N PRO A 75 17.63 4.41 22.48
CA PRO A 75 18.38 5.65 22.71
C PRO A 75 18.52 6.57 21.47
N GLU A 76 18.60 6.00 20.26
CA GLU A 76 18.60 6.79 19.03
C GLU A 76 17.27 7.52 18.83
N ILE A 77 16.16 6.83 19.09
CA ILE A 77 14.82 7.41 19.00
C ILE A 77 14.66 8.55 20.00
N ASP A 78 15.12 8.37 21.24
CA ASP A 78 15.01 9.39 22.27
C ASP A 78 15.87 10.63 21.95
N ASP A 79 17.07 10.42 21.39
CA ASP A 79 17.90 11.52 20.92
C ASP A 79 17.24 12.31 19.76
N LEU A 80 16.58 11.61 18.83
CA LEU A 80 15.85 12.25 17.74
C LEU A 80 14.63 13.02 18.27
N LYS A 81 13.84 12.42 19.17
CA LYS A 81 12.70 13.09 19.84
C LYS A 81 13.12 14.38 20.54
N ALA A 82 14.30 14.40 21.18
CA ALA A 82 14.79 15.56 21.90
C ALA A 82 15.26 16.70 20.97
N ARG A 83 15.75 16.39 19.77
CA ARG A 83 16.44 17.34 18.88
C ARG A 83 15.61 17.82 17.70
N VAL A 84 14.63 17.03 17.22
CA VAL A 84 13.84 17.31 16.03
C VAL A 84 12.51 17.95 16.41
N LYS A 85 12.24 19.16 15.90
CA LYS A 85 11.02 19.93 16.20
C LYS A 85 10.03 20.00 15.05
N SER A 86 10.48 19.76 13.83
CA SER A 86 9.63 19.67 12.64
C SER A 86 8.68 18.46 12.66
N ILE A 87 8.86 17.55 13.63
CA ILE A 87 8.04 16.38 13.89
C ILE A 87 7.42 16.53 15.27
N THR A 88 6.08 16.61 15.34
CA THR A 88 5.35 16.82 16.61
C THR A 88 5.29 15.60 17.49
N SER A 89 5.21 14.42 16.88
CA SER A 89 5.10 13.15 17.60
C SER A 89 5.78 12.03 16.83
N PHE A 90 6.38 11.11 17.57
CA PHE A 90 7.05 9.93 17.06
C PHE A 90 6.32 8.69 17.54
N GLY A 91 6.15 7.71 16.64
CA GLY A 91 5.60 6.39 16.95
C GLY A 91 6.64 5.33 16.63
N ASP A 92 6.80 4.41 17.53
CA ASP A 92 7.73 3.30 17.44
C ASP A 92 6.99 1.98 17.25
N PHE A 93 7.58 1.05 16.51
CA PHE A 93 7.01 -0.25 16.24
C PHE A 93 8.12 -1.30 16.11
N SER A 94 8.03 -2.35 16.92
CA SER A 94 8.93 -3.49 16.82
C SER A 94 8.14 -4.76 16.56
N THR A 95 8.60 -5.62 15.66
CA THR A 95 7.94 -6.90 15.38
C THR A 95 8.54 -8.01 16.22
N ILE A 96 7.69 -8.81 16.87
CA ILE A 96 8.09 -9.98 17.66
C ILE A 96 7.03 -11.09 17.55
N GLY A 97 7.43 -12.35 17.75
CA GLY A 97 6.50 -13.46 17.90
C GLY A 97 6.20 -13.73 19.36
N PHE A 98 4.94 -14.01 19.68
CA PHE A 98 4.52 -14.48 21.01
C PHE A 98 3.75 -15.80 20.90
N THR A 99 3.90 -16.66 21.92
CA THR A 99 2.92 -17.73 22.13
C THR A 99 1.74 -17.14 22.89
N MET A 100 0.61 -17.02 22.22
CA MET A 100 -0.63 -16.48 22.82
C MET A 100 -1.51 -17.60 23.37
N LEU A 101 -1.95 -17.43 24.61
CA LEU A 101 -2.89 -18.30 25.33
C LEU A 101 -4.09 -17.49 25.81
N GLY A 102 -5.23 -18.14 26.01
CA GLY A 102 -6.43 -17.51 26.58
C GLY A 102 -7.51 -17.11 25.57
N LEU A 103 -7.20 -17.17 24.27
CA LEU A 103 -8.17 -16.97 23.18
C LEU A 103 -8.12 -18.16 22.23
N GLY A 104 -8.85 -19.23 22.56
CA GLY A 104 -8.85 -20.48 21.80
C GLY A 104 -7.60 -21.33 22.06
N GLU A 105 -7.20 -22.12 21.05
CA GLU A 105 -6.02 -22.98 21.13
C GLU A 105 -4.73 -22.16 21.22
N PRO A 106 -3.70 -22.66 21.95
CA PRO A 106 -2.39 -22.05 22.00
C PRO A 106 -1.81 -21.88 20.60
N ARG A 107 -1.35 -20.67 20.26
CA ARG A 107 -0.76 -20.39 18.95
C ARG A 107 0.39 -19.38 19.03
N VAL A 108 1.27 -19.47 18.06
CA VAL A 108 2.25 -18.41 17.83
C VAL A 108 1.59 -17.30 17.02
N VAL A 109 1.67 -16.06 17.49
CA VAL A 109 1.12 -14.88 16.80
C VAL A 109 2.26 -13.91 16.47
N SER A 110 2.16 -13.28 15.32
CA SER A 110 3.01 -12.14 14.96
C SER A 110 2.46 -10.89 15.63
N ALA A 111 3.28 -10.21 16.40
CA ALA A 111 2.88 -9.03 17.15
C ALA A 111 3.72 -7.79 16.80
N GLY A 112 3.06 -6.64 16.76
CA GLY A 112 3.70 -5.34 16.87
C GLY A 112 3.78 -4.93 18.33
N VAL A 113 4.97 -4.60 18.82
CA VAL A 113 5.15 -3.99 20.15
C VAL A 113 5.38 -2.51 19.96
N VAL A 114 4.54 -1.69 20.60
CA VAL A 114 4.47 -0.24 20.37
C VAL A 114 4.45 0.55 21.68
N GLY A 115 4.97 1.78 21.62
CA GLY A 115 4.74 2.78 22.68
C GLY A 115 3.37 3.45 22.54
N GLY A 116 2.96 4.16 23.60
CA GLY A 116 1.62 4.76 23.69
C GLY A 116 1.30 5.83 22.67
N SER A 117 2.31 6.46 22.06
CA SER A 117 2.11 7.45 21.01
C SER A 117 1.84 6.86 19.62
N TYR A 118 2.06 5.56 19.41
CA TYR A 118 2.02 4.93 18.09
C TYR A 118 0.71 5.16 17.35
N PHE A 119 -0.42 4.85 17.97
CA PHE A 119 -1.73 4.97 17.30
C PHE A 119 -2.14 6.41 17.04
N GLU A 120 -1.73 7.35 17.90
CA GLU A 120 -1.92 8.78 17.67
C GLU A 120 -1.13 9.25 16.44
N VAL A 121 0.14 8.85 16.35
CA VAL A 121 0.99 9.14 15.19
C VAL A 121 0.41 8.52 13.93
N MET A 122 0.01 7.26 13.97
CA MET A 122 -0.58 6.57 12.82
C MET A 122 -1.97 7.10 12.45
N GLY A 123 -2.67 7.79 13.35
CA GLY A 123 -3.99 8.35 13.11
C GLY A 123 -5.06 7.30 12.85
N LEU A 124 -4.92 6.10 13.42
CA LEU A 124 -5.86 4.98 13.31
C LEU A 124 -6.93 5.03 14.40
N ARG A 125 -8.05 4.33 14.17
CA ARG A 125 -9.18 4.25 15.10
C ARG A 125 -9.50 2.82 15.51
N PRO A 126 -10.14 2.61 16.67
CA PRO A 126 -10.70 1.32 17.00
C PRO A 126 -12.05 1.13 16.29
N VAL A 127 -12.36 -0.10 15.91
CA VAL A 127 -13.72 -0.55 15.55
C VAL A 127 -14.48 -0.92 16.83
N LEU A 128 -13.78 -1.53 17.78
CA LEU A 128 -14.28 -1.91 19.09
C LEU A 128 -13.29 -1.50 20.18
N GLY A 129 -13.81 -1.14 21.35
CA GLY A 129 -13.00 -0.80 22.51
C GLY A 129 -12.17 0.47 22.30
N ARG A 130 -10.88 0.42 22.70
CA ARG A 130 -9.91 1.53 22.57
C ARG A 130 -8.57 1.04 22.05
N LEU A 131 -7.75 1.96 21.58
CA LEU A 131 -6.35 1.70 21.21
C LEU A 131 -5.41 2.03 22.36
N ILE A 132 -4.16 1.56 22.24
CA ILE A 132 -3.06 1.88 23.16
C ILE A 132 -2.80 3.38 23.08
N ASN A 133 -2.56 4.00 24.21
CA ASN A 133 -2.24 5.42 24.35
C ASN A 133 -1.19 5.64 25.46
N ALA A 134 -0.81 6.88 25.70
CA ALA A 134 0.23 7.24 26.67
C ALA A 134 -0.01 6.73 28.11
N SER A 135 -1.26 6.46 28.50
CA SER A 135 -1.55 5.87 29.82
C SER A 135 -1.21 4.37 29.91
N ASP A 136 -0.94 3.73 28.78
CA ASP A 136 -0.53 2.32 28.71
C ASP A 136 1.02 2.18 28.68
N ASP A 137 1.76 3.28 28.82
CA ASP A 137 3.22 3.32 28.93
C ASP A 137 3.69 3.27 30.39
N GLY A 138 4.96 2.92 30.52
CA GLY A 138 5.65 2.93 31.80
C GLY A 138 5.73 1.54 32.45
N PRO A 139 6.67 1.35 33.39
CA PRO A 139 7.01 0.03 33.93
C PRO A 139 5.89 -0.59 34.80
N GLN A 140 4.95 0.22 35.27
CA GLN A 140 3.80 -0.21 36.08
C GLN A 140 2.50 -0.33 35.26
N ALA A 141 2.55 -0.06 33.95
CA ALA A 141 1.38 -0.19 33.08
C ALA A 141 0.92 -1.65 32.99
N ALA A 142 -0.38 -1.85 32.88
CA ALA A 142 -0.91 -3.18 32.61
C ALA A 142 -0.59 -3.62 31.19
N GLY A 143 -0.38 -4.91 30.97
CA GLY A 143 -0.26 -5.47 29.64
C GLY A 143 -1.58 -5.35 28.88
N VAL A 144 -1.55 -4.75 27.71
CA VAL A 144 -2.73 -4.57 26.84
C VAL A 144 -2.44 -4.96 25.40
N VAL A 145 -3.49 -5.43 24.73
CA VAL A 145 -3.44 -5.91 23.34
C VAL A 145 -4.59 -5.35 22.55
N VAL A 146 -4.29 -4.92 21.32
CA VAL A 146 -5.24 -4.58 20.28
C VAL A 146 -5.16 -5.65 19.20
N LEU A 147 -6.30 -6.23 18.80
CA LEU A 147 -6.36 -7.17 17.69
C LEU A 147 -6.40 -6.39 16.37
N THR A 148 -5.73 -6.88 15.34
CA THR A 148 -5.93 -6.35 13.99
C THR A 148 -7.31 -6.75 13.47
N TYR A 149 -7.90 -5.95 12.59
CA TYR A 149 -9.22 -6.23 12.02
C TYR A 149 -9.28 -7.60 11.35
N ARG A 150 -8.25 -7.94 10.57
CA ARG A 150 -8.15 -9.21 9.88
C ARG A 150 -8.14 -10.38 10.87
N PHE A 151 -7.29 -10.33 11.88
CA PHE A 151 -7.18 -11.38 12.88
C PHE A 151 -8.50 -11.59 13.63
N TRP A 152 -9.16 -10.50 14.04
CA TRP A 152 -10.47 -10.56 14.69
C TRP A 152 -11.56 -11.17 13.81
N THR A 153 -11.62 -10.80 12.52
CA THR A 153 -12.65 -11.32 11.60
C THR A 153 -12.43 -12.79 11.21
N THR A 154 -11.17 -13.19 10.99
CA THR A 154 -10.84 -14.55 10.55
C THR A 154 -10.88 -15.54 11.70
N GLU A 155 -10.29 -15.22 12.84
CA GLU A 155 -10.12 -16.15 13.95
C GLU A 155 -11.30 -16.11 14.94
N PHE A 156 -11.84 -14.94 15.20
CA PHE A 156 -12.92 -14.73 16.18
C PHE A 156 -14.28 -14.46 15.52
N LYS A 157 -14.40 -14.59 14.19
CA LYS A 157 -15.65 -14.42 13.43
C LYS A 157 -16.38 -13.12 13.78
N SER A 158 -15.63 -12.06 14.05
CA SER A 158 -16.12 -10.75 14.45
C SER A 158 -16.89 -10.77 15.79
N ASP A 159 -16.56 -11.67 16.71
CA ASP A 159 -17.17 -11.73 18.04
C ASP A 159 -16.73 -10.52 18.89
N PRO A 160 -17.65 -9.61 19.29
CA PRO A 160 -17.30 -8.46 20.11
C PRO A 160 -16.92 -8.80 21.54
N SER A 161 -17.28 -10.00 22.04
CA SER A 161 -16.97 -10.46 23.39
C SER A 161 -15.48 -10.69 23.65
N VAL A 162 -14.61 -10.51 22.62
CA VAL A 162 -13.15 -10.56 22.78
C VAL A 162 -12.61 -9.43 23.64
N ILE A 163 -13.31 -8.28 23.71
CA ILE A 163 -12.91 -7.14 24.51
C ILE A 163 -13.00 -7.49 26.01
N GLY A 164 -11.95 -7.16 26.75
CA GLY A 164 -11.83 -7.46 28.17
C GLY A 164 -11.32 -8.87 28.49
N LYS A 165 -11.18 -9.74 27.49
CA LYS A 165 -10.62 -11.08 27.71
C LYS A 165 -9.14 -10.98 28.09
N ALA A 166 -8.76 -11.76 29.12
CA ALA A 166 -7.36 -11.91 29.50
C ALA A 166 -6.66 -12.88 28.55
N VAL A 167 -5.48 -12.49 28.11
CA VAL A 167 -4.57 -13.32 27.29
C VAL A 167 -3.22 -13.41 27.99
N ARG A 168 -2.44 -14.40 27.63
CA ARG A 168 -1.04 -14.49 28.03
C ARG A 168 -0.15 -14.52 26.79
N LEU A 169 0.77 -13.60 26.72
CA LEU A 169 1.80 -13.50 25.69
C LEU A 169 3.11 -14.00 26.28
N ASP A 170 3.50 -15.24 25.92
CA ASP A 170 4.56 -16.01 26.57
C ASP A 170 4.35 -16.06 28.10
N SER A 171 5.17 -15.31 28.86
CA SER A 171 5.10 -15.24 30.32
C SER A 171 4.27 -14.05 30.87
N ARG A 172 3.83 -13.11 30.02
CA ARG A 172 3.16 -11.88 30.45
C ARG A 172 1.65 -11.93 30.22
N ALA A 173 0.92 -11.53 31.27
CA ALA A 173 -0.53 -11.34 31.13
C ALA A 173 -0.82 -10.01 30.43
N ALA A 174 -1.87 -10.02 29.61
CA ALA A 174 -2.38 -8.84 28.93
C ALA A 174 -3.90 -8.94 28.78
N THR A 175 -4.55 -7.81 28.53
CA THR A 175 -5.99 -7.74 28.29
C THR A 175 -6.25 -7.22 26.90
N VAL A 176 -7.18 -7.84 26.17
CA VAL A 176 -7.66 -7.33 24.88
C VAL A 176 -8.48 -6.07 25.12
N ILE A 177 -8.00 -4.92 24.68
CA ILE A 177 -8.65 -3.62 24.90
C ILE A 177 -9.34 -3.05 23.67
N GLY A 178 -9.01 -3.55 22.48
CA GLY A 178 -9.60 -3.02 21.25
C GLY A 178 -9.37 -3.90 20.05
N VAL A 179 -10.09 -3.53 18.98
CA VAL A 179 -9.92 -4.06 17.63
C VAL A 179 -9.64 -2.87 16.71
N LEU A 180 -8.57 -2.96 15.94
CA LEU A 180 -8.16 -1.93 15.00
C LEU A 180 -9.11 -1.88 13.79
N GLU A 181 -9.32 -0.70 13.20
CA GLU A 181 -10.00 -0.56 11.92
C GLU A 181 -9.22 -1.24 10.78
N PRO A 182 -9.90 -1.60 9.66
CA PRO A 182 -9.22 -2.15 8.49
C PRO A 182 -8.16 -1.18 7.98
N SER A 183 -6.90 -1.54 8.09
CA SER A 183 -5.76 -0.74 7.67
C SER A 183 -4.77 -1.59 6.86
N VAL A 184 -3.90 -0.93 6.11
CA VAL A 184 -2.80 -1.61 5.43
C VAL A 184 -1.82 -2.11 6.49
N PRO A 185 -1.49 -3.42 6.50
CA PRO A 185 -0.51 -3.95 7.44
C PRO A 185 0.88 -3.36 7.11
N TYR A 186 1.43 -2.61 8.07
CA TYR A 186 2.75 -2.02 7.94
C TYR A 186 3.34 -1.76 9.34
N PRO A 187 4.66 -1.99 9.58
CA PRO A 187 5.70 -2.40 8.61
C PRO A 187 5.61 -3.88 8.21
N GLN A 188 4.89 -4.70 8.96
CA GLN A 188 4.67 -6.11 8.68
C GLN A 188 3.22 -6.50 8.95
N ASP A 189 2.82 -7.63 8.39
CA ASP A 189 1.51 -8.21 8.64
C ASP A 189 1.52 -8.86 10.03
N THR A 190 0.97 -8.15 11.01
CA THR A 190 0.83 -8.61 12.40
C THR A 190 -0.62 -8.98 12.70
N GLU A 191 -0.80 -9.89 13.65
CA GLU A 191 -2.11 -10.34 14.12
C GLU A 191 -2.59 -9.51 15.30
N ILE A 192 -1.64 -9.09 16.15
CA ILE A 192 -1.92 -8.28 17.33
C ILE A 192 -0.92 -7.13 17.45
N ILE A 193 -1.33 -6.09 18.19
CA ILE A 193 -0.45 -4.99 18.58
C ILE A 193 -0.52 -4.87 20.10
N ALA A 194 0.63 -4.94 20.75
CA ALA A 194 0.75 -4.97 22.22
C ALA A 194 1.61 -3.82 22.72
N ASN A 195 1.39 -3.40 23.96
CA ASN A 195 2.26 -2.39 24.57
C ASN A 195 3.60 -2.98 25.05
N ILE A 196 4.59 -2.11 25.29
CA ILE A 196 5.97 -2.49 25.62
C ILE A 196 6.06 -3.45 26.80
N VAL A 197 5.22 -3.28 27.82
CA VAL A 197 5.28 -4.10 29.06
C VAL A 197 4.93 -5.57 28.86
N THR A 198 4.30 -5.92 27.74
CA THR A 198 3.99 -7.31 27.40
C THR A 198 5.21 -8.10 26.95
N SER A 199 6.31 -7.42 26.58
CA SER A 199 7.54 -8.05 26.10
C SER A 199 8.70 -7.86 27.07
N PRO A 200 9.15 -8.93 27.76
CA PRO A 200 10.34 -8.86 28.60
C PRO A 200 11.59 -8.39 27.84
N HIS A 201 11.69 -8.72 26.55
CA HIS A 201 12.78 -8.27 25.70
C HIS A 201 12.83 -6.74 25.60
N HIS A 202 11.69 -6.08 25.36
CA HIS A 202 11.59 -4.62 25.25
C HIS A 202 11.86 -3.88 26.57
N LEU A 203 11.75 -4.56 27.71
CA LEU A 203 12.08 -4.03 29.03
C LEU A 203 13.54 -4.34 29.44
N SER A 204 14.28 -5.12 28.64
CA SER A 204 15.66 -5.48 28.97
C SER A 204 16.61 -4.29 28.86
N ALA A 205 17.65 -4.27 29.66
CA ALA A 205 18.70 -3.25 29.60
C ALA A 205 19.30 -3.15 28.19
N THR A 206 19.50 -4.28 27.51
CA THR A 206 20.00 -4.33 26.14
C THR A 206 19.12 -3.52 25.18
N MET A 207 17.80 -3.62 25.32
CA MET A 207 16.85 -2.86 24.48
C MET A 207 16.79 -1.39 24.89
N VAL A 208 16.67 -1.11 26.18
CA VAL A 208 16.42 0.27 26.68
C VAL A 208 17.65 1.15 26.59
N THR A 209 18.86 0.60 26.85
CA THR A 209 20.11 1.37 26.90
C THR A 209 21.10 1.06 25.77
N GLY A 210 20.86 -0.02 25.03
CA GLY A 210 21.79 -0.50 23.99
C GLY A 210 21.64 0.25 22.67
N ARG A 211 22.62 1.09 22.33
CA ARG A 211 22.63 1.84 21.05
C ARG A 211 22.88 0.99 19.82
N VAL A 212 23.44 -0.20 19.98
CA VAL A 212 23.68 -1.12 18.85
C VAL A 212 22.53 -2.09 18.62
N HIS A 213 21.60 -2.18 19.55
CA HIS A 213 20.45 -3.06 19.44
C HIS A 213 19.32 -2.35 18.68
N ARG A 214 19.33 -2.50 17.38
CA ARG A 214 18.41 -1.85 16.44
C ARG A 214 17.37 -2.84 15.97
N MET A 215 16.09 -2.64 16.33
CA MET A 215 14.99 -3.46 15.86
C MET A 215 13.67 -2.67 15.73
N THR A 216 13.70 -1.38 15.99
CA THR A 216 12.50 -0.54 16.05
C THR A 216 12.35 0.28 14.78
N GLU A 217 11.22 0.16 14.13
CA GLU A 217 10.77 1.03 13.04
C GLU A 217 10.27 2.35 13.63
N LEU A 218 10.50 3.44 12.94
CA LEU A 218 10.18 4.78 13.43
C LEU A 218 9.26 5.54 12.48
N PHE A 219 8.17 6.05 13.02
CA PHE A 219 7.20 6.88 12.34
C PHE A 219 7.19 8.27 12.95
N GLY A 220 6.79 9.25 12.18
CA GLY A 220 6.65 10.61 12.67
C GLY A 220 5.43 11.30 12.07
N ARG A 221 4.93 12.30 12.78
CA ARG A 221 3.91 13.20 12.29
C ARG A 221 4.49 14.61 12.17
N LEU A 222 4.51 15.15 10.95
CA LEU A 222 5.02 16.49 10.70
C LEU A 222 4.28 17.54 11.53
N ALA A 223 5.00 18.50 12.05
CA ALA A 223 4.43 19.63 12.76
C ALA A 223 3.54 20.47 11.82
N PRO A 224 2.51 21.16 12.33
CA PRO A 224 1.74 22.10 11.53
C PRO A 224 2.66 23.16 10.91
N GLY A 225 2.58 23.32 9.59
CA GLY A 225 3.42 24.26 8.85
C GLY A 225 4.82 23.76 8.49
N SER A 226 5.22 22.56 8.95
CA SER A 226 6.45 21.89 8.50
C SER A 226 6.17 21.02 7.29
N ASP A 227 7.18 20.90 6.42
CA ASP A 227 7.15 20.01 5.27
C ASP A 227 8.16 18.86 5.42
N LEU A 228 8.14 17.94 4.48
CA LEU A 228 9.02 16.78 4.49
C LEU A 228 10.50 17.14 4.34
N ASP A 229 10.80 18.19 3.59
CA ASP A 229 12.20 18.58 3.33
C ASP A 229 12.81 19.28 4.53
N ALA A 230 12.04 20.09 5.25
CA ALA A 230 12.44 20.65 6.56
C ALA A 230 12.71 19.53 7.57
N ALA A 231 11.82 18.53 7.66
CA ALA A 231 12.00 17.39 8.55
C ALA A 231 13.25 16.58 8.19
N ARG A 232 13.51 16.35 6.92
CA ARG A 232 14.73 15.67 6.44
C ARG A 232 16.01 16.42 6.83
N ALA A 233 16.02 17.74 6.64
CA ALA A 233 17.17 18.56 6.98
C ALA A 233 17.46 18.52 8.48
N GLU A 234 16.43 18.63 9.30
CA GLU A 234 16.57 18.61 10.76
C GLU A 234 16.96 17.22 11.27
N LEU A 235 16.36 16.14 10.73
CA LEU A 235 16.75 14.76 11.03
C LEU A 235 18.23 14.51 10.70
N ARG A 236 18.71 14.95 9.53
CA ARG A 236 20.13 14.81 9.15
C ARG A 236 21.04 15.56 10.09
N THR A 237 20.71 16.79 10.45
CA THR A 237 21.47 17.58 11.39
C THR A 237 21.55 16.93 12.77
N ALA A 238 20.42 16.44 13.28
CA ALA A 238 20.36 15.73 14.55
C ALA A 238 21.15 14.41 14.50
N HIS A 239 21.00 13.64 13.44
CA HIS A 239 21.71 12.38 13.26
C HIS A 239 23.24 12.58 13.12
N ASP A 240 23.69 13.61 12.40
CA ASP A 240 25.11 13.93 12.30
C ASP A 240 25.71 14.38 13.65
N ALA A 241 24.93 15.03 14.50
CA ALA A 241 25.35 15.34 15.87
C ALA A 241 25.47 14.05 16.71
N ILE A 242 24.47 13.16 16.64
CA ILE A 242 24.48 11.87 17.35
C ILE A 242 25.70 11.01 16.91
N ARG A 243 25.97 10.94 15.61
CA ARG A 243 27.15 10.19 15.09
C ARG A 243 28.48 10.72 15.63
N ARG A 244 28.59 12.04 15.82
CA ARG A 244 29.82 12.66 16.40
C ARG A 244 29.94 12.40 17.90
N GLU A 245 28.82 12.30 18.61
CA GLU A 245 28.81 12.00 20.04
C GLU A 245 29.11 10.52 20.35
N TYR A 246 28.78 9.61 19.40
CA TYR A 246 28.95 8.17 19.60
C TYR A 246 29.73 7.52 18.45
N PRO A 247 31.00 7.90 18.22
CA PRO A 247 31.80 7.42 17.08
C PRO A 247 32.05 5.90 17.12
N ASP A 248 32.06 5.32 18.30
CA ASP A 248 32.25 3.85 18.47
C ASP A 248 31.02 3.06 18.00
N VAL A 249 29.84 3.66 18.02
CA VAL A 249 28.59 3.05 17.57
C VAL A 249 28.38 3.24 16.08
N TYR A 250 28.78 4.42 15.56
CA TYR A 250 28.60 4.82 14.16
C TYR A 250 29.91 4.82 13.40
N SER A 251 30.41 3.62 13.08
CA SER A 251 31.65 3.50 12.29
C SER A 251 31.54 4.29 10.97
N ALA A 252 32.58 5.05 10.66
CA ALA A 252 32.69 5.79 9.40
C ALA A 252 32.57 4.88 8.16
N LYS A 253 33.04 3.64 8.28
CA LYS A 253 32.94 2.63 7.20
C LYS A 253 31.49 2.22 6.90
N ALA A 254 30.60 2.29 7.87
CA ALA A 254 29.21 1.90 7.70
C ALA A 254 28.40 2.96 6.92
N ASP A 255 28.86 4.21 6.92
CA ASP A 255 28.21 5.33 6.25
C ASP A 255 26.72 5.46 6.61
N TYR A 256 26.44 5.49 7.92
CA TYR A 256 25.05 5.63 8.40
C TYR A 256 24.42 6.90 7.89
N ARG A 257 23.21 6.76 7.32
CA ARG A 257 22.42 7.85 6.77
C ARG A 257 20.99 7.76 7.27
N ILE A 258 20.38 8.93 7.55
CA ILE A 258 18.96 9.02 7.90
C ILE A 258 18.19 9.74 6.80
N ASP A 259 16.97 9.30 6.56
CA ASP A 259 16.04 9.91 5.62
C ASP A 259 14.61 9.72 6.11
N ALA A 260 13.70 10.51 5.58
CA ALA A 260 12.27 10.37 5.84
C ALA A 260 11.50 10.41 4.53
N ILE A 261 10.47 9.61 4.42
CA ILE A 261 9.56 9.60 3.28
C ILE A 261 8.12 9.54 3.77
N ARG A 262 7.16 9.95 2.94
CA ARG A 262 5.75 9.77 3.30
C ARG A 262 5.45 8.30 3.47
N LEU A 263 4.67 7.93 4.48
CA LEU A 263 4.35 6.53 4.76
C LEU A 263 3.69 5.87 3.55
N ARG A 264 2.82 6.57 2.84
CA ARG A 264 2.20 6.09 1.61
C ARG A 264 3.24 5.72 0.54
N ASP A 265 4.25 6.56 0.33
CA ASP A 265 5.32 6.30 -0.63
C ASP A 265 6.16 5.08 -0.21
N GLN A 266 6.41 4.92 1.09
CA GLN A 266 7.10 3.75 1.62
C GLN A 266 6.32 2.45 1.36
N ILE A 267 5.02 2.44 1.65
CA ILE A 267 4.15 1.26 1.45
C ILE A 267 4.03 0.91 -0.03
N THR A 268 3.91 1.91 -0.90
CA THR A 268 3.66 1.69 -2.34
C THR A 268 4.94 1.49 -3.16
N SER A 269 6.10 1.91 -2.65
CA SER A 269 7.39 1.87 -3.35
C SER A 269 7.73 0.51 -3.96
N PRO A 270 7.58 -0.64 -3.26
CA PRO A 270 7.93 -1.95 -3.83
C PRO A 270 7.07 -2.33 -5.05
N ALA A 271 5.80 -1.96 -5.04
CA ALA A 271 4.87 -2.29 -6.12
C ALA A 271 4.88 -1.27 -7.26
N ARG A 272 5.32 -0.04 -7.01
CA ARG A 272 5.17 1.10 -7.92
C ARG A 272 5.78 0.85 -9.30
N THR A 273 7.03 0.42 -9.36
CA THR A 273 7.75 0.17 -10.62
C THR A 273 7.09 -0.95 -11.41
N VAL A 274 6.75 -2.06 -10.74
CA VAL A 274 6.11 -3.21 -11.38
C VAL A 274 4.75 -2.83 -11.94
N LEU A 275 3.94 -2.08 -11.19
CA LEU A 275 2.61 -1.64 -11.63
C LEU A 275 2.68 -0.68 -12.82
N TRP A 276 3.66 0.23 -12.87
CA TRP A 276 3.86 1.10 -14.04
C TRP A 276 4.30 0.32 -15.28
N ILE A 277 5.18 -0.67 -15.13
CA ILE A 277 5.60 -1.55 -16.22
C ILE A 277 4.39 -2.35 -16.74
N LEU A 278 3.59 -2.93 -15.85
CA LEU A 278 2.38 -3.65 -16.23
C LEU A 278 1.36 -2.76 -16.96
N LEU A 279 1.19 -1.53 -16.49
CA LEU A 279 0.30 -0.56 -17.15
C LEU A 279 0.80 -0.21 -18.56
N ALA A 280 2.09 0.02 -18.71
CA ALA A 280 2.68 0.28 -20.03
C ALA A 280 2.55 -0.93 -20.97
N ALA A 281 2.79 -2.14 -20.47
CA ALA A 281 2.63 -3.38 -21.25
C ALA A 281 1.17 -3.58 -21.69
N SER A 282 0.20 -3.35 -20.78
CA SER A 282 -1.21 -3.48 -21.14
C SER A 282 -1.66 -2.43 -22.16
N ALA A 283 -1.13 -1.21 -22.07
CA ALA A 283 -1.38 -0.16 -23.06
C ALA A 283 -0.85 -0.57 -24.45
N LEU A 284 0.34 -1.18 -24.52
CA LEU A 284 0.88 -1.71 -25.78
C LEU A 284 0.00 -2.83 -26.36
N VAL A 285 -0.46 -3.76 -25.52
CA VAL A 285 -1.41 -4.81 -25.94
C VAL A 285 -2.69 -4.20 -26.50
N PHE A 286 -3.19 -3.15 -25.89
CA PHE A 286 -4.36 -2.41 -26.40
C PHE A 286 -4.10 -1.76 -27.76
N VAL A 287 -2.95 -1.13 -27.94
CA VAL A 287 -2.54 -0.55 -29.25
C VAL A 287 -2.45 -1.64 -30.32
N ILE A 288 -1.88 -2.80 -30.01
CA ILE A 288 -1.82 -3.94 -30.93
C ILE A 288 -3.23 -4.44 -31.27
N ALA A 289 -4.12 -4.55 -30.29
CA ALA A 289 -5.52 -4.93 -30.51
C ALA A 289 -6.24 -3.95 -31.44
N CYS A 290 -6.07 -2.64 -31.20
CA CYS A 290 -6.63 -1.61 -32.06
C CYS A 290 -6.07 -1.69 -33.49
N SER A 291 -4.74 -1.89 -33.64
CA SER A 291 -4.10 -2.05 -34.94
C SER A 291 -4.61 -3.28 -35.70
N ASN A 292 -4.79 -4.40 -35.00
CA ASN A 292 -5.35 -5.62 -35.60
C ASN A 292 -6.77 -5.39 -36.08
N VAL A 293 -7.62 -4.73 -35.29
CA VAL A 293 -8.99 -4.39 -35.70
C VAL A 293 -8.99 -3.42 -36.87
N ALA A 294 -8.13 -2.41 -36.87
CA ALA A 294 -7.97 -1.48 -37.99
C ALA A 294 -7.56 -2.20 -39.28
N ASN A 295 -6.57 -3.09 -39.22
CA ASN A 295 -6.13 -3.90 -40.38
C ASN A 295 -7.25 -4.83 -40.88
N LEU A 296 -8.01 -5.43 -39.99
CA LEU A 296 -9.17 -6.26 -40.33
C LEU A 296 -10.27 -5.45 -41.04
N ILE A 297 -10.54 -4.22 -40.58
CA ILE A 297 -11.51 -3.31 -41.20
C ILE A 297 -11.01 -2.88 -42.58
N LEU A 298 -9.72 -2.52 -42.71
CA LEU A 298 -9.11 -2.15 -44.00
C LEU A 298 -9.18 -3.30 -45.00
N ALA A 299 -8.76 -4.51 -44.67
CA ALA A 299 -8.83 -5.68 -45.55
C ALA A 299 -10.26 -5.97 -46.02
N ARG A 300 -11.24 -5.73 -45.16
CA ARG A 300 -12.66 -5.88 -45.53
C ARG A 300 -13.13 -4.77 -46.46
N SER A 301 -12.67 -3.53 -46.26
CA SER A 301 -13.03 -2.39 -47.13
C SER A 301 -12.53 -2.60 -48.55
N VAL A 302 -11.30 -3.08 -48.73
CA VAL A 302 -10.72 -3.41 -50.03
C VAL A 302 -11.54 -4.48 -50.77
N ARG A 303 -11.97 -5.54 -50.06
CA ARG A 303 -12.82 -6.59 -50.68
C ARG A 303 -14.20 -6.10 -51.13
N ARG A 304 -14.66 -4.94 -50.60
CA ARG A 304 -15.96 -4.33 -50.91
C ARG A 304 -15.87 -3.16 -51.86
N GLU A 305 -14.67 -2.82 -52.38
CA GLU A 305 -14.52 -1.70 -53.34
C GLU A 305 -15.43 -1.85 -54.56
N GLY A 306 -15.58 -3.06 -55.11
CA GLY A 306 -16.50 -3.32 -56.21
C GLY A 306 -17.96 -3.02 -55.89
N GLU A 307 -18.44 -3.40 -54.67
CA GLU A 307 -19.81 -3.14 -54.21
C GLU A 307 -20.05 -1.63 -53.97
N LEU A 308 -19.05 -0.96 -53.40
CA LEU A 308 -19.12 0.48 -53.15
C LEU A 308 -19.07 1.30 -54.45
N ALA A 309 -18.27 0.85 -55.41
CA ALA A 309 -18.21 1.46 -56.77
C ALA A 309 -19.55 1.36 -57.50
N VAL A 310 -20.20 0.20 -57.44
CA VAL A 310 -21.55 0.00 -58.03
C VAL A 310 -22.57 0.89 -57.33
N ARG A 311 -22.55 1.02 -56.02
CA ARG A 311 -23.46 1.91 -55.27
C ARG A 311 -23.21 3.39 -55.57
N ALA A 312 -21.96 3.80 -55.74
CA ALA A 312 -21.61 5.14 -56.14
C ALA A 312 -22.08 5.45 -57.59
N ALA A 313 -21.93 4.49 -58.51
CA ALA A 313 -22.44 4.60 -59.86
C ALA A 313 -23.97 4.70 -59.93
N LEU A 314 -24.68 4.08 -58.96
CA LEU A 314 -26.14 4.18 -58.81
C LEU A 314 -26.59 5.44 -58.08
N GLY A 315 -25.70 6.42 -57.81
CA GLY A 315 -26.05 7.73 -57.29
C GLY A 315 -26.03 7.83 -55.72
N ALA A 316 -25.40 6.88 -55.01
CA ALA A 316 -25.24 7.00 -53.56
C ALA A 316 -24.29 8.14 -53.18
N ARG A 317 -24.76 9.10 -52.35
CA ARG A 317 -23.93 10.22 -51.89
C ARG A 317 -22.77 9.73 -51.02
N ALA A 318 -21.56 10.27 -51.20
CA ALA A 318 -20.34 9.93 -50.47
C ALA A 318 -20.54 10.00 -48.94
N GLY A 319 -21.38 10.91 -48.44
CA GLY A 319 -21.75 11.02 -47.01
C GLY A 319 -22.55 9.83 -46.46
N ALA A 320 -23.40 9.21 -47.29
CA ALA A 320 -24.15 8.02 -46.89
C ALA A 320 -23.22 6.80 -46.78
N LEU A 321 -22.27 6.64 -47.69
CA LEU A 321 -21.27 5.58 -47.65
C LEU A 321 -20.35 5.70 -46.42
N ARG A 322 -19.87 6.91 -46.10
CA ARG A 322 -19.06 7.17 -44.91
C ARG A 322 -19.83 6.88 -43.60
N ARG A 323 -21.10 7.26 -43.48
CA ARG A 323 -21.94 6.98 -42.31
C ARG A 323 -22.13 5.48 -42.10
N THR A 324 -22.30 4.70 -43.14
CA THR A 324 -22.43 3.25 -43.05
C THR A 324 -21.17 2.59 -42.52
N LEU A 325 -19.97 3.01 -43.04
CA LEU A 325 -18.68 2.51 -42.60
C LEU A 325 -18.40 2.89 -41.13
N LEU A 326 -18.70 4.13 -40.76
CA LEU A 326 -18.54 4.59 -39.37
C LEU A 326 -19.49 3.83 -38.38
N ALA A 327 -20.73 3.57 -38.80
CA ALA A 327 -21.68 2.81 -37.98
C ALA A 327 -21.21 1.35 -37.78
N GLU A 328 -20.65 0.71 -38.82
CA GLU A 328 -20.06 -0.62 -38.70
C GLU A 328 -18.85 -0.64 -37.74
N SER A 329 -17.96 0.36 -37.86
CA SER A 329 -16.80 0.47 -36.99
C SER A 329 -17.18 0.75 -35.52
N LEU A 330 -18.12 1.66 -35.28
CA LEU A 330 -18.62 2.00 -33.91
C LEU A 330 -19.33 0.82 -33.26
N LEU A 331 -20.07 0.01 -33.99
CA LEU A 331 -20.67 -1.22 -33.45
C LEU A 331 -19.65 -2.27 -33.09
N LEU A 332 -18.57 -2.41 -33.86
CA LEU A 332 -17.47 -3.32 -33.54
C LEU A 332 -16.70 -2.89 -32.29
N CYS A 333 -16.57 -1.59 -32.06
CA CYS A 333 -15.88 -1.06 -30.89
C CYS A 333 -16.77 -0.98 -29.63
N GLY A 334 -18.10 -1.01 -29.79
CA GLY A 334 -19.07 -0.85 -28.71
C GLY A 334 -19.71 -2.14 -28.22
N THR A 335 -19.36 -3.30 -28.81
CA THR A 335 -19.76 -4.65 -28.36
C THR A 335 -18.64 -5.33 -27.63
#